data_2eb83af7aa3a32746783cb6d02e9db30
#
_entry.id   2eb83af7aa3a32746783cb6d02e9db30
#
_cell.length_a   1.000
_cell.length_b   1.000
_cell.length_c   1.000
_cell.angle_alpha   90.00
_cell.angle_beta   90.00
_cell.angle_gamma   90.00
#
_symmetry.space_group_name_H-M   'P 1'
#
loop_
_entity.id
_entity.type
_entity.pdbx_description
1 polymer ?
#
loop_
_entity_poly.entity_id
_entity_poly.type
_entity_poly.pdbx_seq_one_letter_code
_entity_poly.pdbx_strand_id
1 'polypeptide(L)'
;NDNNEKTMSYDLYFYKRKNSDLTESQIAEYLTNNLTSTSESNTQWFVEDEDTETYFSFDQNEPETDEESIELFENFPDFDNTHFTFNLNYLRPDFFGQFAFEFVEKFIKDLDLFVLNPQSTTDPDNPIKPKAKELYENWSETNSRNSANFFNNMNLNFIH
;
A
#
# COMPACT_ATOMS: atom_id res chain seq x y z
N ASN A 1 3.70 20.32 -4.07
CA ASN A 1 2.45 20.09 -4.71
C ASN A 1 2.00 18.64 -4.46
N ASP A 2 0.71 18.46 -4.23
CA ASP A 2 0.16 17.18 -3.81
C ASP A 2 0.48 16.02 -4.77
N ASN A 3 0.55 16.32 -6.05
CA ASN A 3 0.84 15.30 -7.06
C ASN A 3 2.24 14.71 -6.93
N ASN A 4 3.22 15.50 -6.51
CA ASN A 4 4.58 15.02 -6.31
C ASN A 4 4.68 14.09 -5.11
N GLU A 5 3.95 14.38 -4.04
CA GLU A 5 3.92 13.51 -2.87
C GLU A 5 3.31 12.16 -3.20
N LYS A 6 2.24 12.13 -4.00
CA LYS A 6 1.58 10.87 -4.39
C LYS A 6 2.48 9.97 -5.22
N THR A 7 3.36 10.55 -6.06
CA THR A 7 4.27 9.75 -6.89
C THR A 7 5.40 9.13 -6.09
N MET A 8 5.59 9.53 -4.83
CA MET A 8 6.64 9.03 -3.96
C MET A 8 6.17 7.90 -3.05
N SER A 9 4.93 7.45 -3.19
CA SER A 9 4.40 6.38 -2.36
C SER A 9 3.85 5.23 -3.20
N TYR A 10 3.93 4.06 -2.61
CA TYR A 10 3.42 2.82 -3.21
C TYR A 10 2.18 2.44 -2.43
N ASP A 11 1.03 2.46 -3.09
CA ASP A 11 -0.28 2.30 -2.44
C ASP A 11 -0.97 1.04 -2.91
N LEU A 12 -1.51 0.28 -1.96
CA LEU A 12 -2.31 -0.90 -2.24
C LEU A 12 -3.68 -0.73 -1.61
N TYR A 13 -4.72 -1.20 -2.32
CA TYR A 13 -6.10 -1.11 -1.87
C TYR A 13 -6.64 -2.52 -1.66
N PHE A 14 -7.36 -2.75 -0.57
CA PHE A 14 -7.78 -4.09 -0.19
C PHE A 14 -9.27 -4.30 -0.39
N TYR A 15 -9.60 -5.46 -0.95
CA TYR A 15 -10.97 -5.83 -1.31
C TYR A 15 -11.31 -7.17 -0.69
N LYS A 16 -12.57 -7.36 -0.35
CA LYS A 16 -13.09 -8.66 0.09
C LYS A 16 -14.11 -9.15 -0.93
N ARG A 17 -14.37 -10.47 -0.92
CA ARG A 17 -15.43 -11.03 -1.77
C ARG A 17 -16.77 -10.48 -1.28
N LYS A 18 -17.71 -10.29 -2.21
CA LYS A 18 -19.02 -9.75 -1.85
C LYS A 18 -19.77 -10.61 -0.82
N ASN A 19 -19.52 -11.90 -0.82
CA ASN A 19 -20.17 -12.81 0.13
C ASN A 19 -19.37 -13.01 1.42
N SER A 20 -18.32 -12.24 1.64
CA SER A 20 -17.51 -12.34 2.85
C SER A 20 -18.23 -11.67 4.03
N ASP A 21 -18.18 -12.32 5.18
CA ASP A 21 -18.74 -11.76 6.43
C ASP A 21 -17.73 -10.89 7.18
N LEU A 22 -16.55 -10.69 6.62
CA LEU A 22 -15.49 -9.91 7.26
C LEU A 22 -15.93 -8.47 7.46
N THR A 23 -15.75 -7.96 8.68
CA THR A 23 -16.11 -6.59 9.03
C THR A 23 -14.87 -5.70 9.14
N GLU A 24 -15.07 -4.40 9.04
CA GLU A 24 -13.99 -3.42 9.22
C GLU A 24 -13.37 -3.55 10.62
N SER A 25 -14.20 -3.81 11.64
CA SER A 25 -13.70 -4.00 12.99
C SER A 25 -12.78 -5.20 13.11
N GLN A 26 -13.06 -6.27 12.40
CA GLN A 26 -12.21 -7.46 12.39
C GLN A 26 -10.88 -7.18 11.71
N ILE A 27 -10.88 -6.40 10.64
CA ILE A 27 -9.65 -6.00 9.97
C ILE A 27 -8.80 -5.13 10.90
N ALA A 28 -9.42 -4.15 11.53
CA ALA A 28 -8.73 -3.26 12.47
C ALA A 28 -8.14 -4.04 13.65
N GLU A 29 -8.88 -5.01 14.17
CA GLU A 29 -8.40 -5.86 15.25
C GLU A 29 -7.19 -6.70 14.82
N TYR A 30 -7.23 -7.25 13.60
CA TYR A 30 -6.10 -8.01 13.06
C TYR A 30 -4.85 -7.13 13.00
N LEU A 31 -4.98 -5.91 12.50
CA LEU A 31 -3.84 -5.01 12.40
C LEU A 31 -3.30 -4.64 13.78
N THR A 32 -4.17 -4.37 14.72
CA THR A 32 -3.77 -4.04 16.08
C THR A 32 -3.02 -5.19 16.75
N ASN A 33 -3.44 -6.42 16.49
CA ASN A 33 -2.85 -7.60 17.14
C ASN A 33 -1.55 -8.05 16.48
N ASN A 34 -1.30 -7.70 15.23
CA ASN A 34 -0.18 -8.24 14.47
C ASN A 34 0.93 -7.23 14.17
N LEU A 35 0.69 -5.95 14.32
CA LEU A 35 1.72 -4.93 14.14
C LEU A 35 2.27 -4.51 15.49
N THR A 36 3.58 -4.28 15.52
CA THR A 36 4.27 -3.92 16.77
C THR A 36 4.09 -2.44 17.12
N SER A 37 3.79 -1.63 16.12
CA SER A 37 3.59 -0.19 16.30
C SER A 37 2.22 0.20 15.80
N THR A 38 1.51 1.03 16.58
CA THR A 38 0.22 1.57 16.18
C THR A 38 0.23 3.07 16.41
N SER A 39 -0.56 3.80 15.66
CA SER A 39 -0.70 5.22 15.87
C SER A 39 -1.66 5.50 17.02
N GLU A 40 -1.69 6.75 17.47
CA GLU A 40 -2.66 7.20 18.45
C GLU A 40 -4.07 7.27 17.85
N SER A 41 -4.15 7.32 16.53
CA SER A 41 -5.42 7.30 15.82
C SER A 41 -5.93 5.87 15.70
N ASN A 42 -7.24 5.70 15.85
CA ASN A 42 -7.89 4.39 15.68
C ASN A 42 -8.01 3.96 14.21
N THR A 43 -7.57 4.79 13.28
CA THR A 43 -7.73 4.56 11.84
C THR A 43 -6.42 4.39 11.10
N GLN A 44 -5.31 4.37 11.81
CA GLN A 44 -4.00 4.21 11.18
C GLN A 44 -3.10 3.30 12.02
N TRP A 45 -2.42 2.40 11.35
CA TRP A 45 -1.42 1.49 11.95
C TRP A 45 -0.15 1.63 11.14
N PHE A 46 0.97 1.80 11.82
CA PHE A 46 2.23 1.89 11.11
C PHE A 46 3.36 1.22 11.86
N VAL A 47 4.40 0.86 11.12
CA VAL A 47 5.65 0.34 11.64
C VAL A 47 6.74 1.31 11.24
N GLU A 48 7.53 1.72 12.21
CA GLU A 48 8.60 2.69 12.01
C GLU A 48 9.92 2.12 12.49
N ASP A 49 10.96 2.31 11.67
CA ASP A 49 12.33 1.99 12.05
C ASP A 49 13.02 3.30 12.40
N GLU A 50 13.35 3.48 13.68
CA GLU A 50 13.95 4.71 14.18
C GLU A 50 15.31 5.01 13.54
N ASP A 51 16.09 3.97 13.23
CA ASP A 51 17.43 4.14 12.69
C ASP A 51 17.43 4.61 11.25
N THR A 52 16.50 4.12 10.44
CA THR A 52 16.43 4.44 9.02
C THR A 52 15.34 5.43 8.66
N GLU A 53 14.47 5.75 9.61
CA GLU A 53 13.28 6.60 9.40
C GLU A 53 12.34 6.03 8.35
N THR A 54 12.39 4.73 8.11
CA THR A 54 11.51 4.07 7.16
C THR A 54 10.27 3.57 7.86
N TYR A 55 9.16 3.58 7.16
CA TYR A 55 7.92 3.05 7.71
C TYR A 55 6.96 2.69 6.59
N PHE A 56 6.03 1.83 6.94
CA PHE A 56 4.84 1.61 6.13
C PHE A 56 3.62 1.75 7.04
N SER A 57 2.47 1.99 6.42
CA SER A 57 1.24 2.16 7.18
C SER A 57 0.08 1.43 6.53
N PHE A 58 -0.91 1.11 7.38
CA PHE A 58 -2.23 0.71 6.95
C PHE A 58 -3.18 1.78 7.45
N ASP A 59 -4.09 2.21 6.59
CA ASP A 59 -5.05 3.25 6.91
C ASP A 59 -6.46 2.76 6.64
N GLN A 60 -7.37 3.08 7.57
CA GLN A 60 -8.80 2.88 7.35
C GLN A 60 -9.37 4.22 6.88
N ASN A 61 -9.91 4.23 5.67
CA ASN A 61 -10.36 5.46 5.02
C ASN A 61 -11.88 5.55 5.00
N GLU A 62 -12.38 6.77 4.86
CA GLU A 62 -13.79 6.99 4.60
C GLU A 62 -14.13 6.59 3.17
N PRO A 63 -15.37 6.12 2.90
CA PRO A 63 -15.78 5.81 1.54
C PRO A 63 -15.67 7.01 0.62
N GLU A 64 -15.34 6.72 -0.64
CA GLU A 64 -15.24 7.77 -1.66
C GLU A 64 -16.61 8.42 -1.90
N THR A 65 -16.59 9.72 -2.17
CA THR A 65 -17.83 10.48 -2.40
C THR A 65 -17.95 11.03 -3.82
N ASP A 66 -16.84 11.14 -4.57
CA ASP A 66 -16.91 11.64 -5.94
C ASP A 66 -17.11 10.49 -6.92
N GLU A 67 -17.85 10.76 -8.00
CA GLU A 67 -18.24 9.75 -8.98
C GLU A 67 -17.05 9.05 -9.63
N GLU A 68 -16.00 9.79 -9.93
CA GLU A 68 -14.82 9.24 -10.58
C GLU A 68 -14.11 8.24 -9.70
N SER A 69 -13.93 8.56 -8.43
CA SER A 69 -13.30 7.64 -7.48
C SER A 69 -14.17 6.41 -7.21
N ILE A 70 -15.48 6.60 -7.11
CA ILE A 70 -16.42 5.50 -6.94
C ILE A 70 -16.30 4.54 -8.13
N GLU A 71 -16.25 5.05 -9.35
CA GLU A 71 -16.13 4.21 -10.52
C GLU A 71 -14.83 3.42 -10.54
N LEU A 72 -13.72 4.05 -10.12
CA LEU A 72 -12.41 3.40 -10.11
C LEU A 72 -12.25 2.37 -9.00
N PHE A 73 -12.82 2.62 -7.83
CA PHE A 73 -12.52 1.83 -6.64
C PHE A 73 -13.68 1.01 -6.10
N GLU A 74 -14.92 1.34 -6.46
CA GLU A 74 -16.09 0.65 -5.91
C GLU A 74 -16.85 -0.18 -6.93
N ASN A 75 -16.43 -0.17 -8.18
CA ASN A 75 -17.20 -0.78 -9.28
C ASN A 75 -16.67 -2.14 -9.70
N PHE A 76 -16.61 -3.07 -8.74
CA PHE A 76 -16.20 -4.45 -9.01
C PHE A 76 -17.36 -5.39 -8.71
N PRO A 77 -17.81 -6.21 -9.67
CA PRO A 77 -19.00 -7.04 -9.46
C PRO A 77 -18.81 -8.12 -8.41
N ASP A 78 -17.58 -8.59 -8.20
CA ASP A 78 -17.31 -9.71 -7.30
C ASP A 78 -16.70 -9.29 -5.97
N PHE A 79 -16.39 -7.99 -5.79
CA PHE A 79 -15.65 -7.52 -4.64
C PHE A 79 -16.25 -6.27 -4.03
N ASP A 80 -16.11 -6.17 -2.71
CA ASP A 80 -16.41 -4.96 -1.96
C ASP A 80 -15.12 -4.33 -1.47
N ASN A 81 -15.01 -3.02 -1.61
CA ASN A 81 -13.87 -2.27 -1.09
C ASN A 81 -13.94 -2.26 0.43
N THR A 82 -12.85 -2.67 1.09
CA THR A 82 -12.77 -2.64 2.55
C THR A 82 -12.48 -1.24 3.08
N HIS A 83 -12.02 -0.34 2.21
CA HIS A 83 -11.56 1.01 2.55
C HIS A 83 -10.30 1.03 3.42
N PHE A 84 -9.61 -0.10 3.50
CA PHE A 84 -8.27 -0.16 4.07
C PHE A 84 -7.25 -0.06 2.96
N THR A 85 -6.18 0.67 3.21
CA THR A 85 -5.08 0.83 2.25
C THR A 85 -3.75 0.61 2.94
N PHE A 86 -2.75 0.24 2.13
CA PHE A 86 -1.37 0.10 2.55
C PHE A 86 -0.55 1.17 1.82
N ASN A 87 0.43 1.73 2.52
CA ASN A 87 1.28 2.77 1.98
C ASN A 87 2.73 2.51 2.37
N LEU A 88 3.62 2.56 1.38
CA LEU A 88 5.07 2.45 1.60
C LEU A 88 5.74 3.48 0.71
N ASN A 89 6.57 4.34 1.32
CA ASN A 89 7.28 5.34 0.55
C ASN A 89 8.36 4.73 -0.35
N TYR A 90 8.52 5.30 -1.53
CA TYR A 90 9.69 5.04 -2.36
C TYR A 90 10.91 5.69 -1.71
N LEU A 91 12.10 5.38 -2.22
CA LEU A 91 13.37 5.91 -1.72
C LEU A 91 13.71 5.40 -0.32
N ARG A 92 13.20 4.20 0.01
CA ARG A 92 13.52 3.53 1.27
C ARG A 92 14.42 2.33 0.98
N PRO A 93 15.17 1.84 1.97
CA PRO A 93 15.99 0.65 1.77
C PRO A 93 15.18 -0.56 1.29
N ASP A 94 15.73 -1.32 0.35
CA ASP A 94 15.03 -2.44 -0.26
C ASP A 94 14.61 -3.52 0.75
N PHE A 95 15.45 -3.78 1.76
CA PHE A 95 15.13 -4.81 2.75
C PHE A 95 13.85 -4.49 3.53
N PHE A 96 13.52 -3.22 3.68
CA PHE A 96 12.31 -2.82 4.39
C PHE A 96 11.06 -3.20 3.59
N GLY A 97 11.16 -3.11 2.26
CA GLY A 97 10.08 -3.54 1.39
C GLY A 97 9.79 -5.04 1.53
N GLN A 98 10.83 -5.87 1.66
CA GLN A 98 10.62 -7.30 1.87
C GLN A 98 9.77 -7.56 3.11
N PHE A 99 10.11 -6.95 4.22
CA PHE A 99 9.37 -7.10 5.46
C PHE A 99 7.93 -6.64 5.31
N ALA A 100 7.74 -5.48 4.69
CA ALA A 100 6.41 -4.91 4.51
C ALA A 100 5.51 -5.83 3.67
N PHE A 101 6.03 -6.34 2.55
CA PHE A 101 5.22 -7.14 1.64
C PHE A 101 4.99 -8.57 2.14
N GLU A 102 5.89 -9.10 2.95
CA GLU A 102 5.63 -10.36 3.64
C GLU A 102 4.44 -10.20 4.60
N PHE A 103 4.36 -9.07 5.27
CA PHE A 103 3.22 -8.78 6.13
C PHE A 103 1.94 -8.63 5.30
N VAL A 104 2.00 -7.94 4.17
CA VAL A 104 0.83 -7.78 3.28
C VAL A 104 0.34 -9.15 2.81
N GLU A 105 1.24 -10.03 2.40
CA GLU A 105 0.85 -11.38 1.95
C GLU A 105 0.14 -12.14 3.06
N LYS A 106 0.67 -12.10 4.28
CA LYS A 106 0.06 -12.73 5.44
C LYS A 106 -1.33 -12.13 5.72
N PHE A 107 -1.43 -10.84 5.67
CA PHE A 107 -2.67 -10.10 5.92
C PHE A 107 -3.77 -10.53 4.96
N ILE A 108 -3.48 -10.55 3.66
CA ILE A 108 -4.50 -10.92 2.66
C ILE A 108 -4.83 -12.40 2.71
N LYS A 109 -3.88 -13.25 3.08
CA LYS A 109 -4.11 -14.68 3.21
C LYS A 109 -5.00 -14.97 4.41
N ASP A 110 -4.68 -14.38 5.55
CA ASP A 110 -5.40 -14.67 6.80
C ASP A 110 -6.84 -14.16 6.77
N LEU A 111 -7.10 -13.06 6.06
CA LEU A 111 -8.41 -12.44 6.00
C LEU A 111 -9.16 -12.69 4.68
N ASP A 112 -8.56 -13.46 3.77
CA ASP A 112 -9.11 -13.72 2.43
C ASP A 112 -9.41 -12.42 1.69
N LEU A 113 -8.41 -11.55 1.60
CA LEU A 113 -8.51 -10.29 0.91
C LEU A 113 -7.80 -10.33 -0.44
N PHE A 114 -8.15 -9.37 -1.28
CA PHE A 114 -7.56 -9.18 -2.60
C PHE A 114 -6.97 -7.78 -2.66
N VAL A 115 -5.99 -7.59 -3.53
CA VAL A 115 -5.26 -6.33 -3.65
C VAL A 115 -5.50 -5.72 -5.02
N LEU A 116 -5.94 -4.47 -5.04
CA LEU A 116 -5.90 -3.63 -6.23
C LEU A 116 -4.60 -2.84 -6.17
N ASN A 117 -3.74 -3.03 -7.16
CA ASN A 117 -2.42 -2.39 -7.22
C ASN A 117 -2.32 -1.54 -8.48
N PRO A 118 -2.65 -0.24 -8.37
CA PRO A 118 -2.57 0.65 -9.54
C PRO A 118 -1.17 0.82 -10.11
N GLN A 119 -0.13 0.48 -9.32
CA GLN A 119 1.26 0.56 -9.78
C GLN A 119 1.70 -0.70 -10.52
N SER A 120 0.86 -1.74 -10.59
CA SER A 120 1.21 -2.98 -11.27
C SER A 120 1.36 -2.75 -12.77
N THR A 121 2.37 -3.39 -13.36
CA THR A 121 2.58 -3.33 -14.80
C THR A 121 1.83 -4.44 -15.55
N THR A 122 1.27 -5.39 -14.82
CA THR A 122 0.57 -6.53 -15.43
C THR A 122 -0.94 -6.48 -15.26
N ASP A 123 -1.41 -6.05 -14.09
CA ASP A 123 -2.85 -6.01 -13.82
C ASP A 123 -3.19 -4.88 -12.84
N PRO A 124 -3.18 -3.61 -13.30
CA PRO A 124 -3.44 -2.48 -12.42
C PRO A 124 -4.93 -2.24 -12.14
N ASP A 125 -5.82 -2.94 -12.84
CA ASP A 125 -7.26 -2.60 -12.84
C ASP A 125 -8.14 -3.59 -12.07
N ASN A 126 -7.59 -4.72 -11.61
CA ASN A 126 -8.41 -5.75 -10.97
C ASN A 126 -7.82 -6.19 -9.64
N PRO A 127 -8.69 -6.47 -8.62
CA PRO A 127 -8.21 -7.06 -7.37
C PRO A 127 -7.69 -8.48 -7.60
N ILE A 128 -6.48 -8.75 -7.10
CA ILE A 128 -5.85 -10.07 -7.21
C ILE A 128 -5.24 -10.46 -5.86
N LYS A 129 -4.70 -11.68 -5.76
CA LYS A 129 -3.95 -12.13 -4.57
C LYS A 129 -2.47 -12.23 -4.93
N PRO A 130 -1.71 -11.14 -4.84
CA PRO A 130 -0.30 -11.18 -5.18
C PRO A 130 0.53 -11.85 -4.10
N LYS A 131 1.70 -12.36 -4.50
CA LYS A 131 2.70 -12.85 -3.57
C LYS A 131 3.59 -11.69 -3.12
N ALA A 132 4.16 -11.82 -1.93
CA ALA A 132 5.10 -10.81 -1.42
C ALA A 132 6.21 -10.54 -2.41
N LYS A 133 6.74 -11.58 -3.05
CA LYS A 133 7.80 -11.45 -4.04
C LYS A 133 7.38 -10.57 -5.22
N GLU A 134 6.17 -10.76 -5.72
CA GLU A 134 5.65 -9.96 -6.83
C GLU A 134 5.51 -8.49 -6.46
N LEU A 135 4.98 -8.23 -5.27
CA LEU A 135 4.84 -6.86 -4.77
C LEU A 135 6.20 -6.21 -4.57
N TYR A 136 7.13 -6.97 -3.99
CA TYR A 136 8.48 -6.46 -3.75
C TYR A 136 9.19 -6.11 -5.06
N GLU A 137 9.11 -6.99 -6.06
CA GLU A 137 9.75 -6.75 -7.35
C GLU A 137 9.16 -5.53 -8.05
N ASN A 138 7.84 -5.39 -8.01
CA ASN A 138 7.16 -4.24 -8.60
C ASN A 138 7.57 -2.94 -7.89
N TRP A 139 7.55 -2.95 -6.56
CA TRP A 139 7.94 -1.79 -5.76
C TRP A 139 9.42 -1.46 -5.96
N SER A 140 10.29 -2.47 -5.92
CA SER A 140 11.73 -2.29 -6.03
C SER A 140 12.12 -1.70 -7.38
N GLU A 141 11.50 -2.18 -8.45
CA GLU A 141 11.74 -1.65 -9.79
C GLU A 141 11.32 -0.18 -9.88
N THR A 142 10.14 0.15 -9.36
CA THR A 142 9.67 1.53 -9.36
C THR A 142 10.51 2.40 -8.44
N ASN A 143 10.91 1.86 -7.29
CA ASN A 143 11.76 2.55 -6.34
C ASN A 143 13.14 2.88 -6.94
N SER A 144 13.71 1.94 -7.66
CA SER A 144 15.00 2.14 -8.33
C SER A 144 14.92 3.24 -9.39
N ARG A 145 13.82 3.26 -10.16
CA ARG A 145 13.59 4.30 -11.15
C ARG A 145 13.47 5.68 -10.51
N ASN A 146 12.71 5.77 -9.44
CA ASN A 146 12.51 7.02 -8.73
C ASN A 146 13.81 7.51 -8.09
N SER A 147 14.61 6.58 -7.54
CA SER A 147 15.89 6.90 -6.94
C SER A 147 16.88 7.41 -7.99
N ALA A 148 16.95 6.77 -9.15
CA ALA A 148 17.82 7.19 -10.24
C ALA A 148 17.45 8.58 -10.71
N ASN A 149 16.17 8.86 -10.89
CA ASN A 149 15.71 10.20 -11.29
C ASN A 149 16.06 11.24 -10.26
N PHE A 150 15.87 10.92 -8.99
CA PHE A 150 16.21 11.81 -7.89
C PHE A 150 17.70 12.17 -7.87
N PHE A 151 18.57 11.16 -7.97
CA PHE A 151 20.00 11.38 -7.96
C PHE A 151 20.50 12.09 -9.22
N ASN A 152 19.92 11.80 -10.36
CA ASN A 152 20.26 12.51 -11.59
C ASN A 152 19.94 13.99 -11.48
N ASN A 153 18.80 14.33 -10.93
CA ASN A 153 18.42 15.73 -10.72
C ASN A 153 19.35 16.42 -9.74
N MET A 154 19.74 15.73 -8.67
CA MET A 154 20.71 16.27 -7.71
C MET A 154 22.06 16.53 -8.36
N ASN A 155 22.54 15.59 -9.18
CA ASN A 155 23.83 15.74 -9.86
C ASN A 155 23.84 16.93 -10.80
N LEU A 156 22.76 17.18 -11.51
CA LEU A 156 22.63 18.35 -12.35
C LEU A 156 22.74 19.65 -11.57
N ASN A 157 22.23 19.66 -10.34
CA ASN A 157 22.34 20.84 -9.48
C ASN A 157 23.76 21.03 -8.94
N PHE A 158 24.50 19.95 -8.72
CA PHE A 158 25.85 20.03 -8.19
C PHE A 158 26.91 20.39 -9.23
N ILE A 159 26.64 20.13 -10.48
CA ILE A 159 27.58 20.40 -11.57
C ILE A 159 27.74 21.91 -11.81
N HIS A 160 26.78 22.67 -11.41
CA HIS A 160 26.79 24.13 -11.55
C HIS A 160 27.37 24.81 -10.34
#